data_9fa2da16e88ac79aa9bd59a0d4f5c7c9
#
_entry.id   9fa2da16e88ac79aa9bd59a0d4f5c7c9
#
_cell.length_a   1.000
_cell.length_b   1.000
_cell.length_c   1.000
_cell.angle_alpha   90.00
_cell.angle_beta   90.00
_cell.angle_gamma   90.00
#
_symmetry.space_group_name_H-M   'P 1'
#
loop_
_entity.id
_entity.type
_entity.pdbx_description
1 polymer ?
#
loop_
_entity_poly.entity_id
_entity_poly.type
_entity_poly.pdbx_seq_one_letter_code
_entity_poly.pdbx_strand_id
1 'polypeptide(L)'
;MVPEAAVSGGLLVQTEHSAYFLFNAMREQPNGRRIEAGTAVLAFLAPLQTRFGHPNDEAHAGHPVLAQAHTGYGIYEVHGSSWLAEIQRQNSISFPKFSFTGVRHFVITLHDSTFECLARDVALERCSEDYGAALRMVAERALREP
;
A
#
# COMPACT_ATOMS: atom_id res chain seq x y z
N MET A 1 6.88 -11.14 -3.36
CA MET A 1 5.46 -11.25 -3.76
C MET A 1 5.06 -9.97 -4.42
N VAL A 2 4.22 -10.05 -5.44
CA VAL A 2 3.68 -8.90 -6.16
C VAL A 2 2.17 -9.08 -6.30
N PRO A 3 1.38 -8.01 -6.47
CA PRO A 3 -0.04 -8.11 -6.80
C PRO A 3 -0.26 -8.91 -8.08
N GLU A 4 -1.38 -9.64 -8.14
CA GLU A 4 -1.78 -10.37 -9.33
C GLU A 4 -2.29 -9.41 -10.41
N ALA A 5 -1.81 -9.61 -11.64
CA ALA A 5 -2.08 -8.71 -12.75
C ALA A 5 -3.48 -8.83 -13.37
N ALA A 6 -4.12 -9.99 -13.19
CA ALA A 6 -5.37 -10.32 -13.90
C ALA A 6 -6.61 -10.23 -13.02
N VAL A 7 -6.47 -9.94 -11.74
CA VAL A 7 -7.58 -9.98 -10.77
C VAL A 7 -7.64 -8.66 -10.00
N SER A 8 -8.76 -7.97 -10.13
CA SER A 8 -9.14 -6.90 -9.22
C SER A 8 -9.26 -7.48 -7.81
N GLY A 9 -8.90 -6.75 -6.79
CA GLY A 9 -9.06 -7.29 -5.44
C GLY A 9 -8.21 -6.62 -4.39
N GLY A 10 -7.78 -5.40 -4.64
CA GLY A 10 -7.25 -4.57 -3.56
C GLY A 10 -8.37 -4.24 -2.57
N LEU A 11 -8.09 -4.37 -1.27
CA LEU A 11 -9.02 -4.00 -0.21
C LEU A 11 -8.26 -3.34 0.94
N LEU A 12 -8.76 -2.19 1.37
CA LEU A 12 -8.23 -1.44 2.49
C LEU A 12 -9.12 -1.63 3.73
N VAL A 13 -8.51 -2.01 4.84
CA VAL A 13 -9.11 -1.92 6.18
C VAL A 13 -8.30 -0.89 6.95
N GLN A 14 -8.96 0.17 7.42
CA GLN A 14 -8.28 1.27 8.10
C GLN A 14 -9.07 1.77 9.30
N THR A 15 -8.34 2.09 10.36
CA THR A 15 -8.80 2.86 11.53
C THR A 15 -7.99 4.16 11.62
N GLU A 16 -8.14 4.93 12.69
CA GLU A 16 -7.28 6.10 12.94
C GLU A 16 -5.83 5.73 13.22
N HIS A 17 -5.56 4.48 13.63
CA HIS A 17 -4.25 4.05 14.14
C HIS A 17 -3.60 2.94 13.32
N SER A 18 -4.37 2.22 12.52
CA SER A 18 -3.91 1.08 11.73
C SER A 18 -4.41 1.13 10.28
N ALA A 19 -3.62 0.62 9.37
CA ALA A 19 -4.02 0.41 7.98
C ALA A 19 -3.48 -0.94 7.50
N TYR A 20 -4.37 -1.70 6.87
CA TYR A 20 -4.09 -3.01 6.28
C TYR A 20 -4.57 -3.03 4.85
N PHE A 21 -3.70 -3.46 3.95
CA PHE A 21 -4.05 -3.59 2.55
C PHE A 21 -3.91 -5.04 2.11
N LEU A 22 -5.00 -5.61 1.60
CA LEU A 22 -5.09 -6.99 1.15
C LEU A 22 -5.12 -7.05 -0.37
N PHE A 23 -4.46 -8.04 -0.95
CA PHE A 23 -4.52 -8.33 -2.38
C PHE A 23 -4.20 -9.79 -2.68
N ASN A 24 -4.68 -10.30 -3.83
CA ASN A 24 -4.25 -11.57 -4.37
C ASN A 24 -2.79 -11.47 -4.83
N ALA A 25 -1.96 -12.36 -4.33
CA ALA A 25 -0.52 -12.28 -4.52
C ALA A 25 0.01 -13.35 -5.46
N MET A 26 0.98 -12.96 -6.27
CA MET A 26 1.80 -13.85 -7.10
C MET A 26 3.21 -13.91 -6.55
N ARG A 27 3.85 -15.05 -6.71
CA ARG A 27 5.27 -15.25 -6.43
C ARG A 27 6.00 -15.60 -7.71
N GLU A 28 7.06 -14.88 -8.00
CA GLU A 28 7.95 -15.21 -9.09
C GLU A 28 8.88 -16.36 -8.68
N GLN A 29 9.00 -17.34 -9.56
CA GLN A 29 9.93 -18.46 -9.42
C GLN A 29 11.27 -18.15 -10.09
N PRO A 30 12.36 -18.89 -9.79
CA PRO A 30 13.67 -18.67 -10.41
C PRO A 30 13.69 -18.78 -11.95
N ASN A 31 12.71 -19.47 -12.53
CA ASN A 31 12.54 -19.60 -13.98
C ASN A 31 11.72 -18.45 -14.62
N GLY A 32 11.39 -17.39 -13.86
CA GLY A 32 10.58 -16.26 -14.30
C GLY A 32 9.07 -16.52 -14.33
N ARG A 33 8.62 -17.77 -14.03
CA ARG A 33 7.20 -18.09 -13.98
C ARG A 33 6.57 -17.49 -12.71
N ARG A 34 5.40 -16.87 -12.84
CA ARG A 34 4.60 -16.43 -11.70
C ARG A 34 3.57 -17.51 -11.33
N ILE A 35 3.44 -17.78 -10.06
CA ILE A 35 2.45 -18.71 -9.50
C ILE A 35 1.64 -18.00 -8.41
N GLU A 36 0.40 -18.41 -8.23
CA GLU A 36 -0.45 -17.95 -7.14
C GLU A 36 0.25 -18.16 -5.79
N ALA A 37 0.20 -17.16 -4.95
CA ALA A 37 0.78 -17.17 -3.61
C ALA A 37 -0.26 -17.01 -2.49
N GLY A 38 -1.54 -16.99 -2.85
CA GLY A 38 -2.67 -16.78 -1.95
C GLY A 38 -2.89 -15.30 -1.66
N THR A 39 -3.47 -14.98 -0.52
CA THR A 39 -3.74 -13.62 -0.09
C THR A 39 -2.51 -13.04 0.62
N ALA A 40 -2.10 -11.86 0.23
CA ALA A 40 -1.11 -11.06 0.95
C ALA A 40 -1.80 -9.95 1.73
N VAL A 41 -1.23 -9.63 2.89
CA VAL A 41 -1.64 -8.53 3.75
C VAL A 41 -0.43 -7.63 3.98
N LEU A 42 -0.56 -6.36 3.66
CA LEU A 42 0.38 -5.31 4.06
C LEU A 42 -0.15 -4.66 5.32
N ALA A 43 0.60 -4.75 6.40
CA ALA A 43 0.31 -4.07 7.67
C ALA A 43 1.22 -2.83 7.76
N PHE A 44 0.62 -1.65 7.81
CA PHE A 44 1.33 -0.38 7.88
C PHE A 44 1.48 0.09 9.31
N LEU A 45 2.72 0.33 9.72
CA LEU A 45 3.04 0.82 11.06
C LEU A 45 2.89 2.34 11.13
N ALA A 46 2.07 2.81 12.06
CA ALA A 46 1.78 4.23 12.28
C ALA A 46 1.43 4.94 10.96
N PRO A 47 0.34 4.54 10.29
CA PRO A 47 -0.10 5.17 9.05
C PRO A 47 -0.50 6.61 9.32
N LEU A 48 -0.03 7.52 8.47
CA LEU A 48 -0.36 8.95 8.54
C LEU A 48 -1.54 9.30 7.64
N GLN A 49 -1.49 8.82 6.41
CA GLN A 49 -2.55 8.96 5.41
C GLN A 49 -2.50 7.83 4.39
N THR A 50 -3.66 7.55 3.79
CA THR A 50 -3.79 6.61 2.68
C THR A 50 -4.54 7.23 1.51
N ARG A 51 -4.30 6.74 0.31
CA ARG A 51 -5.07 7.00 -0.91
C ARG A 51 -5.32 5.68 -1.60
N PHE A 52 -6.55 5.43 -2.03
CA PHE A 52 -6.90 4.21 -2.72
C PHE A 52 -7.94 4.48 -3.81
N GLY A 53 -7.71 3.94 -5.00
CA GLY A 53 -8.56 4.08 -6.17
C GLY A 53 -7.76 4.38 -7.44
N HIS A 54 -8.30 5.23 -8.31
CA HIS A 54 -7.57 5.67 -9.51
C HIS A 54 -6.25 6.39 -9.18
N PRO A 55 -5.27 6.31 -10.12
CA PRO A 55 -5.36 5.72 -11.45
C PRO A 55 -5.28 4.19 -11.44
N ASN A 56 -5.83 3.57 -12.50
CA ASN A 56 -5.51 2.21 -12.89
C ASN A 56 -4.16 2.15 -13.62
N ASP A 57 -3.72 0.95 -14.00
CA ASP A 57 -2.43 0.72 -14.65
C ASP A 57 -2.28 1.46 -15.99
N GLU A 58 -3.34 1.59 -16.78
CA GLU A 58 -3.33 2.31 -18.06
C GLU A 58 -3.10 3.82 -17.91
N ALA A 59 -3.48 4.38 -16.76
CA ALA A 59 -3.40 5.80 -16.47
C ALA A 59 -2.18 6.21 -15.62
N HIS A 60 -1.25 5.30 -15.32
CA HIS A 60 -0.04 5.60 -14.54
C HIS A 60 0.82 6.72 -15.12
N ALA A 61 0.77 6.94 -16.44
CA ALA A 61 1.47 8.05 -17.08
C ALA A 61 1.05 9.45 -16.56
N GLY A 62 -0.16 9.58 -16.01
CA GLY A 62 -0.64 10.80 -15.36
C GLY A 62 -0.38 10.89 -13.86
N HIS A 63 0.14 9.82 -13.25
CA HIS A 63 0.38 9.79 -11.80
C HIS A 63 1.69 10.52 -11.45
N PRO A 64 1.71 11.43 -10.45
CA PRO A 64 2.88 12.26 -10.15
C PRO A 64 4.17 11.47 -9.87
N VAL A 65 4.02 10.26 -9.33
CA VAL A 65 5.13 9.39 -8.95
C VAL A 65 5.41 8.32 -10.00
N LEU A 66 4.35 7.68 -10.53
CA LEU A 66 4.48 6.52 -11.40
C LEU A 66 4.80 6.89 -12.86
N ALA A 67 4.49 8.12 -13.28
CA ALA A 67 4.75 8.61 -14.64
C ALA A 67 6.23 8.52 -15.07
N GLN A 68 7.15 8.59 -14.14
CA GLN A 68 8.60 8.54 -14.38
C GLN A 68 9.20 7.16 -14.11
N ALA A 69 8.43 6.25 -13.54
CA ALA A 69 8.88 4.92 -13.20
C ALA A 69 8.23 3.91 -14.16
N HIS A 70 9.04 3.14 -14.90
CA HIS A 70 8.54 1.98 -15.64
C HIS A 70 8.19 0.86 -14.65
N THR A 71 7.12 1.08 -13.90
CA THR A 71 6.68 0.17 -12.85
C THR A 71 5.66 -0.81 -13.40
N GLY A 72 5.90 -2.11 -13.19
CA GLY A 72 4.86 -3.14 -13.31
C GLY A 72 4.02 -3.20 -12.02
N TYR A 73 3.25 -4.26 -11.85
CA TYR A 73 2.56 -4.55 -10.61
C TYR A 73 3.56 -4.83 -9.49
N GLY A 74 3.45 -4.12 -8.38
CA GLY A 74 4.46 -4.23 -7.33
C GLY A 74 4.16 -3.38 -6.09
N ILE A 75 5.09 -3.46 -5.16
CA ILE A 75 5.13 -2.67 -3.93
C ILE A 75 6.41 -1.83 -4.01
N TYR A 76 6.26 -0.52 -3.95
CA TYR A 76 7.34 0.43 -4.17
C TYR A 76 7.44 1.41 -3.00
N GLU A 77 8.64 1.92 -2.77
CA GLU A 77 8.89 3.05 -1.90
C GLU A 77 9.26 4.27 -2.75
N VAL A 78 8.65 5.40 -2.44
CA VAL A 78 8.88 6.68 -3.12
C VAL A 78 9.85 7.51 -2.32
N HIS A 79 11.02 7.78 -2.89
CA HIS A 79 11.97 8.72 -2.33
C HIS A 79 11.65 10.15 -2.77
N GLY A 80 11.75 11.12 -1.84
CA GLY A 80 11.47 12.52 -2.14
C GLY A 80 9.98 12.80 -2.38
N SER A 81 9.10 12.14 -1.65
CA SER A 81 7.65 12.25 -1.77
C SER A 81 7.14 13.69 -1.65
N SER A 82 6.58 14.22 -2.75
CA SER A 82 5.91 15.52 -2.76
C SER A 82 4.65 15.53 -1.88
N TRP A 83 3.96 14.41 -1.77
CA TRP A 83 2.80 14.26 -0.89
C TRP A 83 3.20 14.38 0.59
N LEU A 84 4.27 13.69 1.01
CA LEU A 84 4.77 13.82 2.38
C LEU A 84 5.24 15.25 2.67
N ALA A 85 5.91 15.90 1.70
CA ALA A 85 6.33 17.30 1.83
C ALA A 85 5.15 18.25 1.96
N GLU A 86 4.05 17.99 1.25
CA GLU A 86 2.81 18.77 1.35
C GLU A 86 2.19 18.62 2.75
N ILE A 87 2.05 17.41 3.26
CA ILE A 87 1.51 17.14 4.61
C ILE A 87 2.38 17.82 5.68
N GLN A 88 3.70 17.74 5.54
CA GLN A 88 4.64 18.42 6.45
C GLN A 88 4.43 19.94 6.44
N ARG A 89 4.28 20.53 5.26
CA ARG A 89 4.02 21.97 5.09
C ARG A 89 2.69 22.39 5.74
N GLN A 90 1.62 21.62 5.53
CA GLN A 90 0.31 21.88 6.15
C GLN A 90 0.39 21.81 7.68
N ASN A 91 1.03 20.76 8.20
CA ASN A 91 1.19 20.57 9.65
C ASN A 91 2.04 21.66 10.30
N SER A 92 3.05 22.18 9.60
CA SER A 92 3.98 23.20 10.12
C SER A 92 3.32 24.54 10.42
N ILE A 93 2.12 24.80 9.89
CA ILE A 93 1.34 26.03 10.20
C ILE A 93 0.98 26.05 11.68
N SER A 94 0.52 24.93 12.23
CA SER A 94 0.14 24.82 13.64
C SER A 94 1.25 24.29 14.53
N PHE A 95 2.17 23.48 13.96
CA PHE A 95 3.23 22.79 14.69
C PHE A 95 4.60 22.98 14.00
N PRO A 96 5.18 24.20 14.01
CA PRO A 96 6.38 24.53 13.20
C PRO A 96 7.64 23.78 13.60
N LYS A 97 7.71 23.22 14.80
CA LYS A 97 8.84 22.43 15.30
C LYS A 97 8.67 20.92 15.11
N PHE A 98 7.50 20.49 14.67
CA PHE A 98 7.21 19.05 14.47
C PHE A 98 7.66 18.61 13.07
N SER A 99 8.22 17.41 12.98
CA SER A 99 8.59 16.78 11.71
C SER A 99 8.10 15.34 11.66
N PHE A 100 7.60 14.90 10.51
CA PHE A 100 7.27 13.51 10.22
C PHE A 100 8.52 12.67 9.91
N THR A 101 9.57 12.81 10.73
CA THR A 101 10.81 12.05 10.56
C THR A 101 10.55 10.55 10.62
N GLY A 102 11.10 9.82 9.65
CA GLY A 102 10.94 8.37 9.55
C GLY A 102 9.64 7.92 8.89
N VAL A 103 8.78 8.83 8.46
CA VAL A 103 7.63 8.48 7.61
C VAL A 103 8.13 8.25 6.18
N ARG A 104 7.67 7.17 5.58
CA ARG A 104 7.98 6.70 4.23
C ARG A 104 6.71 6.71 3.39
N HIS A 105 6.85 6.80 2.08
CA HIS A 105 5.74 6.75 1.14
C HIS A 105 5.79 5.43 0.37
N PHE A 106 4.77 4.61 0.55
CA PHE A 106 4.61 3.32 -0.13
C PHE A 106 3.55 3.45 -1.21
N VAL A 107 3.80 2.83 -2.36
CA VAL A 107 2.86 2.74 -3.49
C VAL A 107 2.71 1.28 -3.90
N ILE A 108 1.48 0.83 -4.02
CA ILE A 108 1.13 -0.49 -4.52
C ILE A 108 0.33 -0.32 -5.81
N THR A 109 0.84 -0.89 -6.90
CA THR A 109 0.20 -0.83 -8.21
C THR A 109 -0.58 -2.11 -8.47
N LEU A 110 -1.87 -1.96 -8.77
CA LEU A 110 -2.78 -3.03 -9.12
C LEU A 110 -3.35 -2.79 -10.53
N HIS A 111 -4.10 -3.74 -11.05
CA HIS A 111 -4.71 -3.60 -12.39
C HIS A 111 -5.69 -2.43 -12.44
N ASP A 112 -6.69 -2.42 -11.57
CA ASP A 112 -7.78 -1.43 -11.63
C ASP A 112 -7.58 -0.24 -10.70
N SER A 113 -6.51 -0.22 -9.91
CA SER A 113 -6.30 0.81 -8.90
C SER A 113 -4.85 0.94 -8.45
N THR A 114 -4.59 2.03 -7.77
CA THR A 114 -3.34 2.29 -7.05
C THR A 114 -3.67 2.53 -5.57
N PHE A 115 -2.86 1.96 -4.69
CA PHE A 115 -2.92 2.25 -3.27
C PHE A 115 -1.64 2.97 -2.84
N GLU A 116 -1.78 4.05 -2.10
CA GLU A 116 -0.66 4.80 -1.52
C GLU A 116 -0.83 4.91 -0.01
N CYS A 117 0.27 4.83 0.74
CA CYS A 117 0.29 5.00 2.18
C CYS A 117 1.54 5.75 2.64
N LEU A 118 1.34 6.77 3.46
CA LEU A 118 2.38 7.39 4.25
C LEU A 118 2.42 6.70 5.62
N ALA A 119 3.48 5.96 5.92
CA ALA A 119 3.62 5.22 7.17
C ALA A 119 5.09 5.13 7.58
N ARG A 120 5.36 4.76 8.83
CA ARG A 120 6.74 4.57 9.30
C ARG A 120 7.37 3.32 8.72
N ASP A 121 6.58 2.25 8.57
CA ASP A 121 7.07 0.99 8.00
C ASP A 121 5.90 0.18 7.44
N VAL A 122 6.22 -0.90 6.74
CA VAL A 122 5.26 -1.87 6.21
C VAL A 122 5.77 -3.28 6.39
N ALA A 123 4.93 -4.15 6.92
CA ALA A 123 5.17 -5.58 6.99
C ALA A 123 4.30 -6.30 5.97
N LEU A 124 4.91 -7.22 5.19
CA LEU A 124 4.21 -8.08 4.26
C LEU A 124 3.99 -9.44 4.92
N GLU A 125 2.73 -9.77 5.17
CA GLU A 125 2.29 -11.04 5.70
C GLU A 125 1.64 -11.87 4.59
N ARG A 126 1.96 -13.16 4.53
CA ARG A 126 1.25 -14.11 3.68
C ARG A 126 0.15 -14.77 4.48
N CYS A 127 -1.07 -14.67 3.99
CA CYS A 127 -2.17 -15.45 4.53
C CYS A 127 -2.33 -16.74 3.71
N SER A 128 -2.31 -17.89 4.38
CA SER A 128 -2.56 -19.19 3.74
C SER A 128 -4.05 -19.47 3.54
N GLU A 129 -4.89 -18.65 4.13
CA GLU A 129 -6.33 -18.75 4.06
C GLU A 129 -6.89 -18.04 2.84
N ASP A 130 -8.15 -18.32 2.53
CA ASP A 130 -8.85 -17.63 1.46
C ASP A 130 -9.00 -16.12 1.76
N TYR A 131 -9.28 -15.35 0.73
CA TYR A 131 -9.39 -13.90 0.83
C TYR A 131 -10.40 -13.42 1.88
N GLY A 132 -11.54 -14.12 1.99
CA GLY A 132 -12.58 -13.79 2.96
C GLY A 132 -12.14 -14.05 4.40
N ALA A 133 -11.41 -15.13 4.65
CA ALA A 133 -10.84 -15.44 5.96
C ALA A 133 -9.75 -14.43 6.34
N ALA A 134 -8.88 -14.07 5.39
CA ALA A 134 -7.87 -13.04 5.59
C ALA A 134 -8.51 -11.69 5.94
N LEU A 135 -9.58 -11.30 5.26
CA LEU A 135 -10.33 -10.08 5.57
C LEU A 135 -10.91 -10.09 6.99
N ARG A 136 -11.56 -11.20 7.40
CA ARG A 136 -12.10 -11.30 8.76
C ARG A 136 -11.01 -11.16 9.82
N MET A 137 -9.88 -11.86 9.63
CA MET A 137 -8.73 -11.78 10.53
C MET A 137 -8.21 -10.34 10.67
N VAL A 138 -8.05 -9.64 9.56
CA VAL A 138 -7.55 -8.25 9.55
C VAL A 138 -8.55 -7.30 10.18
N ALA A 139 -9.85 -7.44 9.89
CA ALA A 139 -10.90 -6.62 10.49
C ALA A 139 -10.95 -6.80 12.02
N GLU A 140 -10.86 -8.04 12.51
CA GLU A 140 -10.78 -8.32 13.95
C GLU A 140 -9.52 -7.72 14.60
N ARG A 141 -8.36 -7.78 13.91
CA ARG A 141 -7.13 -7.17 14.37
C ARG A 141 -7.28 -5.64 14.48
N ALA A 142 -7.78 -5.00 13.44
CA ALA A 142 -7.99 -3.55 13.40
C ALA A 142 -8.95 -3.06 14.51
N LEU A 143 -9.96 -3.86 14.87
CA LEU A 143 -10.90 -3.52 15.95
C LEU A 143 -10.32 -3.70 17.36
N ARG A 144 -9.24 -4.46 17.52
CA ARG A 144 -8.57 -4.69 18.82
C ARG A 144 -7.41 -3.71 19.06
N GLU A 145 -6.92 -3.08 18.04
CA GLU A 145 -5.84 -2.08 18.15
C GLU A 145 -6.44 -0.75 18.62
N PRO A 146 -5.87 -0.13 19.66
CA PRO A 146 -6.36 1.13 20.22
C PRO A 146 -6.18 2.32 19.26
#